data_d6ab2c72cefca6bdd3e77ebd2f6bf2c1
#
_entry.id   d6ab2c72cefca6bdd3e77ebd2f6bf2c1
#
_cell.length_a   1.000
_cell.length_b   1.000
_cell.length_c   1.000
_cell.angle_alpha   90.00
_cell.angle_beta   90.00
_cell.angle_gamma   90.00
#
_symmetry.space_group_name_H-M   'P 1'
#
loop_
_entity.id
_entity.type
_entity.pdbx_description
1 polymer ?
#
loop_
_entity_poly.entity_id
_entity_poly.type
_entity_poly.pdbx_seq_one_letter_code
_entity_poly.pdbx_strand_id
1 'polypeptide(L)'
;AMAGTKVLVSPVSMLMIHNPMTAAMGDSTEMQKAIAMLDEVKESIINAYEIKTGMSRAKLSHLMDAETWMDAHTAIDMGFADEILTRPAETPVENNAAGPMLFSRAAVTNSLMDKLAAKCRIKKPETPERSVDTLMERLDLIKQHI
;
A
#
# COMPACT_ATOMS: atom_id res chain seq x y z
N ALA A 1 0.37 -10.32 -10.33
CA ALA A 1 1.79 -10.56 -9.99
C ALA A 1 2.60 -10.95 -11.23
N MET A 2 2.12 -11.86 -12.05
CA MET A 2 2.87 -12.39 -13.23
C MET A 2 3.11 -11.37 -14.35
N ALA A 3 2.43 -10.22 -14.34
CA ALA A 3 2.69 -9.13 -15.29
C ALA A 3 3.96 -8.31 -14.93
N GLY A 4 4.55 -8.52 -13.77
CA GLY A 4 5.77 -7.84 -13.37
C GLY A 4 7.01 -8.42 -14.03
N THR A 5 7.92 -7.57 -14.48
CA THR A 5 9.23 -7.98 -15.01
C THR A 5 10.06 -8.71 -13.95
N LYS A 6 9.96 -8.25 -12.70
CA LYS A 6 10.55 -8.89 -11.52
C LYS A 6 9.51 -9.01 -10.42
N VAL A 7 9.32 -10.21 -9.90
CA VAL A 7 8.37 -10.51 -8.82
C VAL A 7 9.15 -10.75 -7.55
N LEU A 8 9.04 -9.82 -6.60
CA LEU A 8 9.69 -9.88 -5.29
C LEU A 8 8.66 -10.29 -4.24
N VAL A 9 9.03 -11.23 -3.38
CA VAL A 9 8.16 -11.73 -2.31
C VAL A 9 8.76 -11.45 -0.94
N SER A 10 7.95 -11.11 0.04
CA SER A 10 8.38 -10.99 1.42
C SER A 10 8.71 -12.38 2.00
N PRO A 11 9.66 -12.51 2.96
CA PRO A 11 9.97 -13.79 3.60
C PRO A 11 8.77 -14.51 4.22
N VAL A 12 7.72 -13.76 4.57
CA VAL A 12 6.49 -14.27 5.19
C VAL A 12 5.29 -14.30 4.24
N SER A 13 5.50 -14.04 2.95
CA SER A 13 4.40 -14.06 1.98
C SER A 13 4.04 -15.49 1.59
N MET A 14 2.76 -15.65 1.26
CA MET A 14 2.21 -16.87 0.70
C MET A 14 1.63 -16.55 -0.69
N LEU A 15 1.91 -17.40 -1.66
CA LEU A 15 1.23 -17.41 -2.94
C LEU A 15 0.29 -18.61 -3.01
N MET A 16 -0.85 -18.42 -3.67
CA MET A 16 -1.77 -19.51 -3.98
C MET A 16 -2.19 -19.40 -5.43
N ILE A 17 -2.19 -20.54 -6.12
CA ILE A 17 -2.72 -20.65 -7.48
C ILE A 17 -3.89 -21.61 -7.47
N HIS A 18 -4.97 -21.20 -8.14
CA HIS A 18 -6.22 -21.97 -8.21
C HIS A 18 -6.93 -21.74 -9.54
N ASN A 19 -7.94 -22.55 -9.82
CA ASN A 19 -8.80 -22.36 -10.98
C ASN A 19 -9.66 -21.09 -10.83
N PRO A 20 -9.98 -20.41 -11.95
CA PRO A 20 -10.91 -19.30 -11.91
C PRO A 20 -12.30 -19.76 -11.45
N MET A 21 -12.98 -18.91 -10.71
CA MET A 21 -14.35 -19.16 -10.23
C MET A 21 -15.27 -18.04 -10.64
N THR A 22 -16.54 -18.36 -10.88
CA THR A 22 -17.59 -17.38 -11.11
C THR A 22 -18.90 -17.84 -10.48
N ALA A 23 -19.83 -16.93 -10.28
CA ALA A 23 -21.21 -17.25 -9.97
C ALA A 23 -22.07 -16.90 -11.20
N ALA A 24 -22.86 -17.83 -11.67
CA ALA A 24 -23.74 -17.65 -12.79
C ALA A 24 -25.17 -18.11 -12.45
N MET A 25 -26.15 -17.41 -12.98
CA MET A 25 -27.57 -17.72 -12.82
C MET A 25 -28.23 -17.58 -14.21
N GLY A 26 -29.09 -18.52 -14.55
CA GLY A 26 -29.78 -18.50 -15.84
C GLY A 26 -30.21 -19.89 -16.28
N ASP A 27 -30.53 -20.02 -17.54
CA ASP A 27 -30.86 -21.31 -18.17
C ASP A 27 -29.59 -22.09 -18.54
N SER A 28 -29.79 -23.28 -19.16
CA SER A 28 -28.67 -24.14 -19.57
C SER A 28 -27.71 -23.48 -20.54
N THR A 29 -28.20 -22.59 -21.39
CA THR A 29 -27.36 -21.85 -22.36
C THR A 29 -26.45 -20.86 -21.64
N GLU A 30 -26.96 -20.15 -20.65
CA GLU A 30 -26.17 -19.20 -19.83
C GLU A 30 -25.11 -19.94 -18.99
N MET A 31 -25.45 -21.13 -18.46
CA MET A 31 -24.48 -21.99 -17.75
C MET A 31 -23.35 -22.44 -18.67
N GLN A 32 -23.67 -22.86 -19.90
CA GLN A 32 -22.65 -23.26 -20.88
C GLN A 32 -21.72 -22.10 -21.26
N LYS A 33 -22.25 -20.89 -21.41
CA LYS A 33 -21.43 -19.70 -21.66
C LYS A 33 -20.48 -19.41 -20.49
N ALA A 34 -20.97 -19.55 -19.25
CA ALA A 34 -20.15 -19.36 -18.07
C ALA A 34 -19.01 -20.37 -17.97
N ILE A 35 -19.29 -21.65 -18.30
CA ILE A 35 -18.26 -22.70 -18.35
C ILE A 35 -17.22 -22.39 -19.44
N ALA A 36 -17.65 -22.08 -20.66
CA ALA A 36 -16.74 -21.73 -21.75
C ALA A 36 -15.85 -20.51 -21.39
N MET A 37 -16.43 -19.50 -20.74
CA MET A 37 -15.68 -18.35 -20.26
C MET A 37 -14.61 -18.75 -19.22
N LEU A 38 -14.95 -19.63 -18.27
CA LEU A 38 -14.00 -20.10 -17.25
C LEU A 38 -12.85 -20.89 -17.88
N ASP A 39 -13.13 -21.71 -18.90
CA ASP A 39 -12.11 -22.47 -19.64
C ASP A 39 -11.13 -21.48 -20.33
N GLU A 40 -11.62 -20.48 -21.03
CA GLU A 40 -10.79 -19.45 -21.66
C GLU A 40 -9.96 -18.66 -20.64
N VAL A 41 -10.54 -18.30 -19.51
CA VAL A 41 -9.81 -17.60 -18.42
C VAL A 41 -8.73 -18.52 -17.85
N LYS A 42 -9.02 -19.82 -17.62
CA LYS A 42 -8.04 -20.79 -17.14
C LYS A 42 -6.86 -20.90 -18.11
N GLU A 43 -7.11 -21.02 -19.40
CA GLU A 43 -6.07 -21.09 -20.44
C GLU A 43 -5.21 -19.82 -20.46
N SER A 44 -5.84 -18.64 -20.32
CA SER A 44 -5.13 -17.36 -20.24
C SER A 44 -4.21 -17.27 -19.00
N ILE A 45 -4.67 -17.75 -17.85
CA ILE A 45 -3.86 -17.81 -16.62
C ILE A 45 -2.68 -18.77 -16.80
N ILE A 46 -2.93 -19.96 -17.37
CA ILE A 46 -1.87 -20.94 -17.66
C ILE A 46 -0.82 -20.35 -18.60
N ASN A 47 -1.21 -19.58 -19.62
CA ASN A 47 -0.25 -18.90 -20.50
C ASN A 47 0.67 -17.96 -19.71
N ALA A 48 0.11 -17.17 -18.81
CA ALA A 48 0.90 -16.25 -17.98
C ALA A 48 1.89 -17.00 -17.05
N TYR A 49 1.44 -18.11 -16.47
CA TYR A 49 2.27 -18.95 -15.61
C TYR A 49 3.36 -19.68 -16.40
N GLU A 50 3.04 -20.21 -17.58
CA GLU A 50 4.00 -20.89 -18.47
C GLU A 50 5.14 -19.94 -18.87
N ILE A 51 4.81 -18.71 -19.29
CA ILE A 51 5.78 -17.67 -19.64
C ILE A 51 6.68 -17.33 -18.44
N LYS A 52 6.09 -17.24 -17.25
CA LYS A 52 6.84 -16.86 -16.05
C LYS A 52 7.69 -17.98 -15.49
N THR A 53 7.17 -19.20 -15.42
CA THR A 53 7.80 -20.32 -14.70
C THR A 53 8.56 -21.30 -15.60
N GLY A 54 8.24 -21.31 -16.89
CA GLY A 54 8.75 -22.33 -17.84
C GLY A 54 8.22 -23.75 -17.61
N MET A 55 7.25 -23.92 -16.71
CA MET A 55 6.63 -25.23 -16.45
C MET A 55 5.67 -25.61 -17.56
N SER A 56 5.47 -26.95 -17.76
CA SER A 56 4.49 -27.45 -18.72
C SER A 56 3.06 -27.11 -18.29
N ARG A 57 2.20 -26.87 -19.29
CA ARG A 57 0.76 -26.60 -19.11
C ARG A 57 0.04 -27.64 -18.26
N ALA A 58 0.35 -28.93 -18.51
CA ALA A 58 -0.23 -30.03 -17.74
C ALA A 58 0.11 -29.94 -16.25
N LYS A 59 1.37 -29.61 -15.91
CA LYS A 59 1.80 -29.45 -14.54
C LYS A 59 1.12 -28.24 -13.90
N LEU A 60 1.03 -27.13 -14.62
CA LEU A 60 0.36 -25.89 -14.14
C LEU A 60 -1.13 -26.14 -13.90
N SER A 61 -1.84 -26.80 -14.83
CA SER A 61 -3.25 -27.15 -14.64
C SER A 61 -3.44 -28.02 -13.40
N HIS A 62 -2.61 -29.03 -13.20
CA HIS A 62 -2.69 -29.90 -12.02
C HIS A 62 -2.46 -29.12 -10.70
N LEU A 63 -1.50 -28.19 -10.68
CA LEU A 63 -1.24 -27.34 -9.51
C LEU A 63 -2.41 -26.39 -9.21
N MET A 64 -3.07 -25.86 -10.26
CA MET A 64 -4.28 -25.03 -10.10
C MET A 64 -5.48 -25.86 -9.63
N ASP A 65 -5.66 -27.08 -10.16
CA ASP A 65 -6.72 -27.98 -9.73
C ASP A 65 -6.57 -28.42 -8.26
N ALA A 66 -5.32 -28.48 -7.77
CA ALA A 66 -4.99 -28.82 -6.39
C ALA A 66 -5.00 -27.63 -5.43
N GLU A 67 -5.31 -26.40 -5.88
CA GLU A 67 -5.22 -25.17 -5.07
C GLU A 67 -3.87 -25.08 -4.33
N THR A 68 -2.80 -25.01 -5.10
CA THR A 68 -1.45 -25.10 -4.54
C THR A 68 -1.04 -23.82 -3.80
N TRP A 69 -0.70 -23.99 -2.55
CA TRP A 69 -0.14 -22.95 -1.69
C TRP A 69 1.39 -23.03 -1.66
N MET A 70 2.05 -21.91 -1.74
CA MET A 70 3.50 -21.79 -1.77
C MET A 70 3.97 -20.72 -0.79
N ASP A 71 4.97 -21.02 0.02
CA ASP A 71 5.72 -20.01 0.76
C ASP A 71 6.70 -19.26 -0.17
N ALA A 72 7.43 -18.30 0.36
CA ALA A 72 8.34 -17.49 -0.42
C ALA A 72 9.45 -18.31 -1.13
N HIS A 73 9.99 -19.33 -0.47
CA HIS A 73 11.04 -20.18 -1.04
C HIS A 73 10.50 -21.09 -2.13
N THR A 74 9.40 -21.76 -1.85
CA THR A 74 8.72 -22.62 -2.83
C THR A 74 8.28 -21.83 -4.07
N ALA A 75 7.81 -20.57 -3.88
CA ALA A 75 7.42 -19.72 -5.00
C ALA A 75 8.62 -19.38 -5.91
N ILE A 76 9.81 -19.20 -5.35
CA ILE A 76 11.05 -18.99 -6.13
C ILE A 76 11.47 -20.30 -6.81
N ASP A 77 11.51 -21.40 -6.08
CA ASP A 77 11.95 -22.71 -6.60
C ASP A 77 11.05 -23.15 -7.76
N MET A 78 9.78 -22.81 -7.72
CA MET A 78 8.82 -23.06 -8.78
C MET A 78 8.78 -21.97 -9.87
N GLY A 79 9.54 -20.91 -9.75
CA GLY A 79 9.65 -19.84 -10.74
C GLY A 79 8.50 -18.82 -10.75
N PHE A 80 7.60 -18.86 -9.77
CA PHE A 80 6.54 -17.84 -9.63
C PHE A 80 7.05 -16.51 -9.07
N ALA A 81 8.15 -16.54 -8.32
CA ALA A 81 8.84 -15.36 -7.82
C ALA A 81 10.33 -15.41 -8.21
N ASP A 82 10.97 -14.25 -8.24
CA ASP A 82 12.35 -14.11 -8.65
C ASP A 82 13.29 -13.97 -7.44
N GLU A 83 12.85 -13.30 -6.37
CA GLU A 83 13.71 -13.01 -5.23
C GLU A 83 12.90 -12.73 -3.96
N ILE A 84 13.47 -13.03 -2.81
CA ILE A 84 12.93 -12.63 -1.52
C ILE A 84 13.39 -11.20 -1.21
N LEU A 85 12.45 -10.34 -0.80
CA LEU A 85 12.75 -9.01 -0.27
C LEU A 85 13.58 -9.14 1.00
N THR A 86 14.90 -8.97 0.88
CA THR A 86 15.76 -8.79 2.03
C THR A 86 15.68 -7.34 2.47
N ARG A 87 15.52 -7.10 3.79
CA ARG A 87 15.73 -5.77 4.32
C ARG A 87 17.14 -5.37 3.91
N PRO A 88 17.39 -4.22 3.26
CA PRO A 88 18.74 -3.74 3.06
C PRO A 88 19.43 -3.81 4.42
N ALA A 89 20.62 -4.43 4.50
CA ALA A 89 21.43 -4.31 5.68
C ALA A 89 21.50 -2.81 5.97
N GLU A 90 20.99 -2.41 7.14
CA GLU A 90 21.00 -1.01 7.53
C GLU A 90 22.46 -0.57 7.34
N THR A 91 22.73 0.26 6.32
CA THR A 91 23.95 1.03 6.33
C THR A 91 24.00 1.64 7.72
N PRO A 92 25.09 1.49 8.48
CA PRO A 92 25.16 2.08 9.79
C PRO A 92 24.74 3.53 9.61
N VAL A 93 23.54 3.86 10.06
CA VAL A 93 23.11 5.25 10.12
C VAL A 93 24.14 5.83 11.08
N GLU A 94 25.10 6.58 10.53
CA GLU A 94 25.94 7.41 11.37
C GLU A 94 24.97 8.07 12.32
N ASN A 95 25.13 7.75 13.61
CA ASN A 95 24.37 8.31 14.70
C ASN A 95 24.61 9.83 14.74
N ASN A 96 24.09 10.54 13.76
CA ASN A 96 23.75 11.93 13.93
C ASN A 96 22.53 11.94 14.84
N ALA A 97 22.88 11.79 16.11
CA ALA A 97 21.98 11.89 17.23
C ALA A 97 20.99 13.03 17.04
N ALA A 98 19.75 12.77 17.38
CA ALA A 98 18.65 13.72 17.54
C ALA A 98 17.71 13.92 16.34
N GLY A 99 17.44 12.90 15.52
CA GLY A 99 16.18 12.86 14.78
C GLY A 99 15.09 12.21 15.65
N PRO A 100 13.93 12.84 15.84
CA PRO A 100 12.82 12.18 16.52
C PRO A 100 12.45 10.91 15.77
N MET A 101 12.18 9.83 16.50
CA MET A 101 11.78 8.55 15.91
C MET A 101 10.76 8.76 14.79
N LEU A 102 11.08 8.39 13.55
CA LEU A 102 10.27 8.59 12.34
C LEU A 102 8.85 8.03 12.45
N PHE A 103 8.58 7.24 13.47
CA PHE A 103 7.29 6.60 13.74
C PHE A 103 6.67 6.99 15.08
N SER A 104 7.21 7.99 15.79
CA SER A 104 6.51 8.48 16.97
C SER A 104 5.23 9.18 16.52
N ARG A 105 4.13 8.95 17.25
CA ARG A 105 2.84 9.58 16.97
C ARG A 105 2.96 11.12 16.91
N ALA A 106 3.80 11.69 17.74
CA ALA A 106 4.10 13.13 17.77
C ALA A 106 4.82 13.57 16.47
N ALA A 107 5.84 12.83 16.01
CA ALA A 107 6.56 13.18 14.78
C ALA A 107 5.66 13.12 13.53
N VAL A 108 4.79 12.10 13.43
CA VAL A 108 3.82 12.00 12.33
C VAL A 108 2.80 13.14 12.38
N THR A 109 2.28 13.46 13.57
CA THR A 109 1.30 14.55 13.74
C THR A 109 1.94 15.91 13.39
N ASN A 110 3.15 16.19 13.87
CA ASN A 110 3.86 17.43 13.58
C ASN A 110 4.16 17.55 12.07
N SER A 111 4.66 16.49 11.44
CA SER A 111 4.91 16.47 9.99
C SER A 111 3.64 16.70 9.16
N LEU A 112 2.51 16.15 9.60
CA LEU A 112 1.20 16.39 8.97
C LEU A 112 0.73 17.83 9.15
N MET A 113 0.87 18.39 10.36
CA MET A 113 0.50 19.77 10.67
C MET A 113 1.36 20.77 9.91
N ASP A 114 2.67 20.52 9.79
CA ASP A 114 3.58 21.35 9.00
C ASP A 114 3.21 21.36 7.51
N LYS A 115 2.86 20.20 6.95
CA LYS A 115 2.40 20.07 5.57
C LYS A 115 1.06 20.76 5.33
N LEU A 116 0.14 20.69 6.29
CA LEU A 116 -1.14 21.39 6.23
C LEU A 116 -0.94 22.91 6.31
N ALA A 117 -0.11 23.40 7.23
CA ALA A 117 0.23 24.81 7.36
C ALA A 117 0.88 25.37 6.10
N ALA A 118 1.79 24.61 5.48
CA ALA A 118 2.45 24.99 4.24
C ALA A 118 1.48 25.03 3.03
N LYS A 119 0.52 24.09 2.96
CA LYS A 119 -0.45 24.04 1.86
C LYS A 119 -1.60 25.03 2.01
N CYS A 120 -2.08 25.23 3.22
CA CYS A 120 -3.26 26.06 3.47
C CYS A 120 -2.96 27.57 3.47
N ARG A 121 -1.68 27.99 3.43
CA ARG A 121 -1.28 29.42 3.51
C ARG A 121 -2.15 30.18 4.52
N ILE A 122 -2.38 29.60 5.68
CA ILE A 122 -3.09 30.29 6.75
C ILE A 122 -2.15 31.44 7.18
N LYS A 123 -2.40 32.64 6.68
CA LYS A 123 -1.82 33.83 7.27
C LYS A 123 -2.19 33.78 8.75
N LYS A 124 -1.19 33.64 9.59
CA LYS A 124 -1.35 33.82 11.02
C LYS A 124 -2.06 35.16 11.19
N PRO A 125 -3.24 35.23 11.85
CA PRO A 125 -3.86 36.51 12.10
C PRO A 125 -2.84 37.36 12.85
N GLU A 126 -2.45 38.43 12.24
CA GLU A 126 -1.67 39.48 12.97
C GLU A 126 -2.55 39.87 14.14
N THR A 127 -2.20 39.44 15.34
CA THR A 127 -2.77 39.99 16.55
C THR A 127 -2.35 41.45 16.54
N PRO A 128 -3.30 42.38 16.44
CA PRO A 128 -2.93 43.78 16.51
C PRO A 128 -2.23 43.97 17.86
N GLU A 129 -0.97 44.38 17.82
CA GLU A 129 -0.26 44.84 19.01
C GLU A 129 -1.06 46.02 19.58
N ARG A 130 -1.85 45.75 20.61
CA ARG A 130 -2.52 46.80 21.34
C ARG A 130 -1.42 47.57 22.08
N SER A 131 -1.12 48.77 21.59
CA SER A 131 -0.15 49.64 22.27
C SER A 131 -0.60 49.87 23.69
N VAL A 132 0.36 49.94 24.61
CA VAL A 132 0.09 50.20 26.02
C VAL A 132 -0.66 51.54 26.18
N ASP A 133 -0.43 52.50 25.28
CA ASP A 133 -1.10 53.81 25.25
C ASP A 133 -2.62 53.69 25.06
N THR A 134 -3.11 52.81 24.17
CA THR A 134 -4.57 52.61 24.01
C THR A 134 -5.24 51.95 25.22
N LEU A 135 -4.51 51.18 26.00
CA LEU A 135 -5.01 50.64 27.28
C LEU A 135 -5.06 51.68 28.37
N MET A 136 -4.09 52.60 28.43
CA MET A 136 -4.05 53.70 29.37
C MET A 136 -5.16 54.73 29.10
N GLU A 137 -5.40 55.09 27.82
CA GLU A 137 -6.53 55.97 27.43
C GLU A 137 -7.88 55.38 27.85
N ARG A 138 -8.09 54.07 27.72
CA ARG A 138 -9.32 53.41 28.17
C ARG A 138 -9.46 53.41 29.70
N LEU A 139 -8.36 53.26 30.42
CA LEU A 139 -8.35 53.34 31.88
C LEU A 139 -8.69 54.74 32.40
N ASP A 140 -8.19 55.78 31.72
CA ASP A 140 -8.49 57.17 32.09
C ASP A 140 -9.95 57.57 31.79
N LEU A 141 -10.51 57.05 30.68
CA LEU A 141 -11.93 57.20 30.39
C LEU A 141 -12.84 56.53 31.44
N ILE A 142 -12.45 55.41 31.98
CA ILE A 142 -13.22 54.71 33.03
C ILE A 142 -13.13 55.49 34.35
N LYS A 143 -11.98 56.07 34.67
CA LYS A 143 -11.80 56.89 35.89
C LYS A 143 -12.61 58.18 35.90
N GLN A 144 -12.96 58.75 34.73
CA GLN A 144 -13.76 59.95 34.60
C GLN A 144 -15.27 59.69 34.79
N HIS A 145 -15.70 58.43 34.85
CA HIS A 145 -17.11 58.05 34.97
C HIS A 145 -17.46 57.38 36.31
N ILE A 146 -16.53 57.38 37.28
CA ILE A 146 -16.73 57.02 38.68
C ILE A 146 -16.59 58.23 39.56
#